data_1dba75f610e2ada2265a3ecb0165b7f0
#
_entry.id   1dba75f610e2ada2265a3ecb0165b7f0
#
_cell.length_a   1.000
_cell.length_b   1.000
_cell.length_c   1.000
_cell.angle_alpha   90.00
_cell.angle_beta   90.00
_cell.angle_gamma   90.00
#
_symmetry.space_group_name_H-M   'P 1'
#
loop_
_entity.id
_entity.type
_entity.pdbx_description
1 polymer ?
#
loop_
_entity_poly.entity_id
_entity_poly.type
_entity_poly.pdbx_seq_one_letter_code
_entity_poly.pdbx_strand_id
1 'polypeptide(L)'
;MTTLPEPREVHYRSSDGLTLFARDYGARLSPWLPVVCLAGLSRSGRDFDQLGKALAADRERPRRVLAFDYRGRGRSAWDGSSVNYNPLTEMGDVLDGMAALGVPRAAVIGTSRGGIIGMLMALARPTTVAALVLNDIGPTIEPLGLARIKTYVGRMPAPDDWADAERILRRLHGAQFTGLSDTDWQTYTRLTFRNDNGRPAGDYDPALARTFDGVEFDKPVPTLWDQFATLAKTPVLVIRGENSDLLSRETVAAMAAAHPGLETITVPGQGHAPLLIHSPLIQQIAAFVAAAEGDRPDPDAIFPRE
;
A
#
# COMPACT_ATOMS: atom_id res chain seq x y z
N MET A 1 21.61 -19.19 -5.50
CA MET A 1 20.55 -18.19 -5.29
C MET A 1 20.88 -17.46 -4.00
N THR A 2 21.22 -16.17 -4.08
CA THR A 2 21.46 -15.35 -2.89
C THR A 2 20.09 -15.12 -2.24
N THR A 3 19.88 -15.62 -1.02
CA THR A 3 18.66 -15.33 -0.26
C THR A 3 18.59 -13.85 0.00
N LEU A 4 17.49 -13.22 -0.43
CA LEU A 4 17.23 -11.81 -0.13
C LEU A 4 17.14 -11.64 1.40
N PRO A 5 17.76 -10.59 1.97
CA PRO A 5 17.76 -10.40 3.43
C PRO A 5 16.33 -10.17 3.94
N GLU A 6 15.99 -10.82 5.06
CA GLU A 6 14.73 -10.57 5.74
C GLU A 6 14.67 -9.13 6.29
N PRO A 7 13.48 -8.54 6.37
CA PRO A 7 13.33 -7.19 6.92
C PRO A 7 13.65 -7.16 8.42
N ARG A 8 14.18 -6.03 8.87
CA ARG A 8 14.20 -5.73 10.30
C ARG A 8 12.77 -5.45 10.78
N GLU A 9 12.44 -5.98 11.93
CA GLU A 9 11.19 -5.74 12.61
C GLU A 9 11.35 -4.52 13.52
N VAL A 10 10.52 -3.51 13.33
CA VAL A 10 10.63 -2.26 14.08
C VAL A 10 9.29 -1.91 14.70
N HIS A 11 9.31 -1.60 16.00
CA HIS A 11 8.15 -1.03 16.69
C HIS A 11 8.42 0.46 16.97
N TYR A 12 7.37 1.25 16.87
CA TYR A 12 7.37 2.67 17.22
C TYR A 12 6.07 3.02 17.94
N ARG A 13 5.99 4.23 18.47
CA ARG A 13 4.77 4.71 19.13
C ARG A 13 4.15 5.83 18.31
N SER A 14 2.82 5.75 18.15
CA SER A 14 2.03 6.87 17.66
C SER A 14 1.93 7.99 18.70
N SER A 15 1.48 9.17 18.28
CA SER A 15 1.30 10.34 19.15
C SER A 15 0.34 10.09 20.31
N ASP A 16 -0.63 9.18 20.15
CA ASP A 16 -1.55 8.74 21.21
C ASP A 16 -1.02 7.54 22.05
N GLY A 17 0.24 7.13 21.79
CA GLY A 17 0.94 6.12 22.59
C GLY A 17 0.71 4.68 22.18
N LEU A 18 -0.05 4.41 21.11
CA LEU A 18 -0.25 3.04 20.62
C LEU A 18 1.05 2.47 20.04
N THR A 19 1.37 1.21 20.34
CA THR A 19 2.55 0.54 19.77
C THR A 19 2.23 0.04 18.36
N LEU A 20 2.96 0.55 17.38
CA LEU A 20 2.80 0.25 15.97
C LEU A 20 4.05 -0.45 15.41
N PHE A 21 3.89 -1.08 14.26
CA PHE A 21 4.90 -1.95 13.66
C PHE A 21 5.20 -1.56 12.21
N ALA A 22 6.46 -1.72 11.81
CA ALA A 22 6.91 -1.62 10.43
C ALA A 22 7.95 -2.69 10.10
N ARG A 23 7.97 -3.13 8.84
CA ARG A 23 9.07 -3.89 8.24
C ARG A 23 10.02 -2.91 7.59
N ASP A 24 11.32 -3.01 7.92
CA ASP A 24 12.37 -2.12 7.43
C ASP A 24 13.37 -2.95 6.59
N TYR A 25 13.27 -2.86 5.27
CA TYR A 25 14.13 -3.57 4.31
C TYR A 25 15.31 -2.69 3.89
N GLY A 26 16.42 -3.34 3.53
CA GLY A 26 17.60 -2.68 2.99
C GLY A 26 18.44 -1.91 4.01
N ALA A 27 19.40 -1.15 3.53
CA ALA A 27 20.31 -0.37 4.35
C ALA A 27 19.62 0.90 4.89
N ARG A 28 19.74 1.16 6.20
CA ARG A 28 19.14 2.36 6.84
C ARG A 28 19.66 3.67 6.25
N LEU A 29 20.92 3.68 5.88
CA LEU A 29 21.62 4.84 5.30
C LEU A 29 21.79 4.68 3.78
N SER A 30 20.84 4.02 3.11
CA SER A 30 20.83 4.02 1.66
C SER A 30 20.83 5.46 1.14
N PRO A 31 21.68 5.77 0.14
CA PRO A 31 21.71 7.10 -0.45
C PRO A 31 20.52 7.38 -1.37
N TRP A 32 19.78 6.36 -1.75
CA TRP A 32 18.66 6.44 -2.68
C TRP A 32 17.35 6.80 -1.95
N LEU A 33 16.43 7.42 -2.68
CA LEU A 33 15.12 7.82 -2.15
C LEU A 33 14.45 6.62 -1.46
N PRO A 34 14.13 6.70 -0.16
CA PRO A 34 13.42 5.64 0.54
C PRO A 34 12.02 5.42 -0.03
N VAL A 35 11.49 4.23 0.17
CA VAL A 35 10.13 3.87 -0.21
C VAL A 35 9.30 3.58 1.04
N VAL A 36 8.09 4.11 1.09
CA VAL A 36 7.08 3.84 2.12
C VAL A 36 5.92 3.10 1.48
N CYS A 37 5.60 1.92 2.02
CA CYS A 37 4.54 1.05 1.53
C CYS A 37 3.36 1.05 2.50
N LEU A 38 2.17 1.32 1.97
CA LEU A 38 0.91 1.53 2.70
C LEU A 38 -0.15 0.56 2.19
N ALA A 39 -0.60 -0.35 3.03
CA ALA A 39 -1.49 -1.44 2.65
C ALA A 39 -2.96 -1.02 2.48
N GLY A 40 -3.78 -1.95 1.99
CA GLY A 40 -5.23 -1.80 1.92
C GLY A 40 -5.90 -1.89 3.30
N LEU A 41 -7.22 -1.65 3.34
CA LEU A 41 -8.01 -1.49 4.57
C LEU A 41 -7.80 -2.62 5.59
N SER A 42 -7.90 -3.87 5.18
CA SER A 42 -7.78 -5.06 6.03
C SER A 42 -6.48 -5.84 5.80
N ARG A 43 -5.47 -5.14 5.26
CA ARG A 43 -4.19 -5.73 4.86
C ARG A 43 -3.06 -5.21 5.76
N SER A 44 -1.88 -5.82 5.64
CA SER A 44 -0.70 -5.44 6.39
C SER A 44 0.51 -5.20 5.48
N GLY A 45 1.59 -4.69 6.03
CA GLY A 45 2.84 -4.45 5.30
C GLY A 45 3.45 -5.71 4.66
N ARG A 46 2.94 -6.91 4.99
CA ARG A 46 3.34 -8.18 4.36
C ARG A 46 3.03 -8.22 2.87
N ASP A 47 2.03 -7.49 2.41
CA ASP A 47 1.68 -7.40 0.99
C ASP A 47 2.83 -6.88 0.13
N PHE A 48 3.77 -6.19 0.75
CA PHE A 48 4.93 -5.60 0.08
C PHE A 48 6.24 -6.40 0.28
N ASP A 49 6.18 -7.63 0.82
CA ASP A 49 7.40 -8.39 1.13
C ASP A 49 8.27 -8.63 -0.11
N GLN A 50 7.67 -9.05 -1.22
CA GLN A 50 8.40 -9.29 -2.47
C GLN A 50 8.92 -7.98 -3.09
N LEU A 51 8.09 -6.93 -3.12
CA LEU A 51 8.47 -5.60 -3.59
C LEU A 51 9.60 -5.01 -2.72
N GLY A 52 9.45 -5.07 -1.40
CA GLY A 52 10.42 -4.53 -0.45
C GLY A 52 11.78 -5.20 -0.56
N LYS A 53 11.80 -6.54 -0.63
CA LYS A 53 13.02 -7.32 -0.86
C LYS A 53 13.68 -7.01 -2.21
N ALA A 54 12.88 -6.88 -3.27
CA ALA A 54 13.39 -6.57 -4.60
C ALA A 54 14.02 -5.17 -4.67
N LEU A 55 13.34 -4.14 -4.15
CA LEU A 55 13.86 -2.77 -4.13
C LEU A 55 15.09 -2.62 -3.22
N ALA A 56 15.13 -3.37 -2.12
CA ALA A 56 16.26 -3.37 -1.20
C ALA A 56 17.50 -4.09 -1.77
N ALA A 57 17.29 -5.07 -2.63
CA ALA A 57 18.35 -5.85 -3.28
C ALA A 57 18.68 -5.38 -4.70
N ASP A 58 18.10 -4.28 -5.15
CA ASP A 58 18.41 -3.69 -6.45
C ASP A 58 19.92 -3.40 -6.54
N ARG A 59 20.54 -3.75 -7.69
CA ARG A 59 22.00 -3.67 -7.83
C ARG A 59 22.49 -2.25 -8.07
N GLU A 60 21.68 -1.42 -8.68
CA GLU A 60 22.03 -0.06 -9.06
C GLU A 60 21.58 0.95 -8.02
N ARG A 61 20.35 0.75 -7.51
CA ARG A 61 19.69 1.67 -6.59
C ARG A 61 19.07 0.94 -5.38
N PRO A 62 19.90 0.26 -4.54
CA PRO A 62 19.38 -0.47 -3.37
C PRO A 62 18.71 0.49 -2.39
N ARG A 63 17.40 0.41 -2.26
CA ARG A 63 16.60 1.36 -1.48
C ARG A 63 16.27 0.84 -0.09
N ARG A 64 16.14 1.74 0.87
CA ARG A 64 15.47 1.44 2.11
C ARG A 64 13.96 1.43 1.87
N VAL A 65 13.25 0.39 2.33
CA VAL A 65 11.79 0.28 2.19
C VAL A 65 11.16 0.06 3.55
N LEU A 66 10.17 0.89 3.90
CA LEU A 66 9.38 0.76 5.12
C LEU A 66 7.96 0.32 4.74
N ALA A 67 7.53 -0.85 5.19
CA ALA A 67 6.16 -1.32 5.04
C ALA A 67 5.44 -1.28 6.39
N PHE A 68 4.47 -0.39 6.52
CA PHE A 68 3.77 -0.12 7.77
C PHE A 68 2.56 -1.04 7.97
N ASP A 69 2.40 -1.54 9.19
CA ASP A 69 1.14 -2.11 9.67
C ASP A 69 0.39 -0.99 10.39
N TYR A 70 -0.81 -0.63 9.91
CA TYR A 70 -1.64 0.36 10.62
C TYR A 70 -2.13 -0.21 11.95
N ARG A 71 -2.63 0.67 12.83
CA ARG A 71 -3.37 0.25 14.02
C ARG A 71 -4.44 -0.79 13.69
N GLY A 72 -4.54 -1.86 14.46
CA GLY A 72 -5.50 -2.94 14.25
C GLY A 72 -5.19 -3.89 13.08
N ARG A 73 -3.99 -3.84 12.47
CA ARG A 73 -3.57 -4.76 11.40
C ARG A 73 -2.19 -5.33 11.69
N GLY A 74 -1.98 -6.55 11.19
CA GLY A 74 -0.69 -7.22 11.27
C GLY A 74 -0.17 -7.30 12.70
N ARG A 75 1.00 -6.73 12.95
CA ARG A 75 1.69 -6.75 14.25
C ARG A 75 1.55 -5.44 15.04
N SER A 76 0.85 -4.47 14.51
CA SER A 76 0.47 -3.27 15.26
C SER A 76 -0.60 -3.58 16.30
N ALA A 77 -0.58 -2.87 17.41
CA ALA A 77 -1.58 -3.02 18.46
C ALA A 77 -3.00 -2.68 17.92
N TRP A 78 -3.99 -3.35 18.47
CA TRP A 78 -5.39 -3.01 18.23
C TRP A 78 -5.79 -1.79 19.06
N ASP A 79 -6.61 -0.93 18.48
CA ASP A 79 -7.11 0.26 19.17
C ASP A 79 -8.35 -0.09 20.01
N GLY A 80 -8.44 0.46 21.21
CA GLY A 80 -9.62 0.32 22.04
C GLY A 80 -10.86 1.03 21.49
N SER A 81 -10.68 1.92 20.48
CA SER A 81 -11.75 2.68 19.83
C SER A 81 -11.71 2.48 18.31
N SER A 82 -12.75 1.87 17.75
CA SER A 82 -12.87 1.69 16.30
C SER A 82 -13.01 3.00 15.51
N VAL A 83 -13.33 4.11 16.16
CA VAL A 83 -13.37 5.45 15.53
C VAL A 83 -11.99 5.86 15.02
N ASN A 84 -10.91 5.37 15.63
CA ASN A 84 -9.54 5.65 15.24
C ASN A 84 -9.10 4.87 13.98
N TYR A 85 -9.88 3.89 13.51
CA TYR A 85 -9.64 3.20 12.24
C TYR A 85 -10.10 4.04 11.04
N ASN A 86 -9.51 5.22 10.88
CA ASN A 86 -9.84 6.15 9.81
C ASN A 86 -8.57 6.68 9.11
N PRO A 87 -8.65 7.15 7.84
CA PRO A 87 -7.47 7.55 7.06
C PRO A 87 -6.65 8.67 7.69
N LEU A 88 -7.26 9.60 8.43
CA LEU A 88 -6.55 10.74 9.01
C LEU A 88 -5.70 10.31 10.21
N THR A 89 -6.25 9.46 11.09
CA THR A 89 -5.49 8.88 12.21
C THR A 89 -4.36 8.00 11.70
N GLU A 90 -4.66 7.12 10.72
CA GLU A 90 -3.68 6.22 10.10
C GLU A 90 -2.56 7.00 9.36
N MET A 91 -2.88 8.14 8.75
CA MET A 91 -1.88 9.06 8.19
C MET A 91 -0.96 9.62 9.30
N GLY A 92 -1.53 10.05 10.42
CA GLY A 92 -0.75 10.49 11.58
C GLY A 92 0.22 9.43 12.06
N ASP A 93 -0.26 8.19 12.23
CA ASP A 93 0.56 7.04 12.62
C ASP A 93 1.74 6.80 11.67
N VAL A 94 1.50 6.89 10.36
CA VAL A 94 2.56 6.72 9.35
C VAL A 94 3.58 7.84 9.44
N LEU A 95 3.15 9.10 9.60
CA LEU A 95 4.04 10.24 9.74
C LEU A 95 4.89 10.15 11.02
N ASP A 96 4.30 9.70 12.14
CA ASP A 96 5.01 9.42 13.39
C ASP A 96 6.08 8.32 13.18
N GLY A 97 5.72 7.24 12.48
CA GLY A 97 6.63 6.17 12.14
C GLY A 97 7.77 6.61 11.22
N MET A 98 7.47 7.40 10.21
CA MET A 98 8.48 7.96 9.30
C MET A 98 9.47 8.85 10.09
N ALA A 99 8.98 9.70 10.99
CA ALA A 99 9.80 10.55 11.84
C ALA A 99 10.68 9.70 12.80
N ALA A 100 10.07 8.73 13.50
CA ALA A 100 10.79 7.84 14.43
C ALA A 100 11.89 7.01 13.73
N LEU A 101 11.69 6.66 12.45
CA LEU A 101 12.62 5.87 11.66
C LEU A 101 13.59 6.72 10.82
N GLY A 102 13.52 8.06 10.93
CA GLY A 102 14.42 8.98 10.25
C GLY A 102 14.22 9.01 8.71
N VAL A 103 12.97 8.92 8.25
CA VAL A 103 12.59 8.98 6.83
C VAL A 103 11.66 10.19 6.61
N PRO A 104 12.22 11.41 6.49
CA PRO A 104 11.39 12.63 6.36
C PRO A 104 10.73 12.77 4.98
N ARG A 105 11.25 12.07 3.95
CA ARG A 105 10.79 12.14 2.56
C ARG A 105 10.94 10.77 1.89
N ALA A 106 9.92 10.34 1.14
CA ALA A 106 9.91 9.02 0.49
C ALA A 106 9.07 9.03 -0.80
N ALA A 107 9.31 8.06 -1.67
CA ALA A 107 8.30 7.61 -2.62
C ALA A 107 7.26 6.77 -1.83
N VAL A 108 5.97 7.08 -1.98
CA VAL A 108 4.90 6.38 -1.30
C VAL A 108 4.21 5.42 -2.27
N ILE A 109 4.08 4.16 -1.89
CA ILE A 109 3.35 3.13 -2.65
C ILE A 109 2.13 2.73 -1.82
N GLY A 110 0.95 3.20 -2.23
CA GLY A 110 -0.27 2.99 -1.50
C GLY A 110 -1.28 2.11 -2.25
N THR A 111 -1.68 1.00 -1.64
CA THR A 111 -2.75 0.15 -2.17
C THR A 111 -4.08 0.57 -1.56
N SER A 112 -5.11 0.87 -2.40
CA SER A 112 -6.46 1.15 -1.91
C SER A 112 -6.45 2.22 -0.79
N ARG A 113 -6.82 1.86 0.45
CA ARG A 113 -6.70 2.71 1.65
C ARG A 113 -5.35 3.42 1.74
N GLY A 114 -4.26 2.72 1.44
CA GLY A 114 -2.92 3.28 1.47
C GLY A 114 -2.70 4.39 0.45
N GLY A 115 -3.34 4.32 -0.72
CA GLY A 115 -3.30 5.42 -1.69
C GLY A 115 -4.10 6.64 -1.24
N ILE A 116 -5.23 6.45 -0.56
CA ILE A 116 -5.98 7.54 0.09
C ILE A 116 -5.08 8.24 1.12
N ILE A 117 -4.40 7.47 1.97
CA ILE A 117 -3.45 8.01 2.96
C ILE A 117 -2.31 8.75 2.26
N GLY A 118 -1.77 8.22 1.16
CA GLY A 118 -0.74 8.89 0.36
C GLY A 118 -1.17 10.26 -0.19
N MET A 119 -2.40 10.37 -0.70
CA MET A 119 -2.99 11.65 -1.14
C MET A 119 -3.17 12.63 0.03
N LEU A 120 -3.64 12.15 1.19
CA LEU A 120 -3.78 12.96 2.41
C LEU A 120 -2.41 13.42 2.94
N MET A 121 -1.38 12.57 2.89
CA MET A 121 0.00 12.94 3.25
C MET A 121 0.53 14.06 2.35
N ALA A 122 0.29 13.99 1.04
CA ALA A 122 0.71 15.01 0.08
C ALA A 122 0.01 16.35 0.36
N LEU A 123 -1.25 16.34 0.75
CA LEU A 123 -1.98 17.54 1.18
C LEU A 123 -1.42 18.11 2.49
N ALA A 124 -1.26 17.26 3.51
CA ALA A 124 -0.88 17.70 4.86
C ALA A 124 0.62 18.04 4.97
N ARG A 125 1.49 17.35 4.23
CA ARG A 125 2.96 17.46 4.29
C ARG A 125 3.56 17.30 2.88
N PRO A 126 3.42 18.29 1.98
CA PRO A 126 3.79 18.16 0.55
C PRO A 126 5.25 17.71 0.33
N THR A 127 6.18 18.12 1.20
CA THR A 127 7.60 17.76 1.09
C THR A 127 7.90 16.31 1.45
N THR A 128 6.98 15.61 2.12
CA THR A 128 7.18 14.23 2.58
C THR A 128 6.99 13.22 1.44
N VAL A 129 6.10 13.51 0.48
CA VAL A 129 5.77 12.64 -0.64
C VAL A 129 6.57 13.07 -1.87
N ALA A 130 7.64 12.36 -2.19
CA ALA A 130 8.50 12.64 -3.35
C ALA A 130 7.91 12.12 -4.66
N ALA A 131 7.19 11.01 -4.60
CA ALA A 131 6.45 10.38 -5.68
C ALA A 131 5.33 9.54 -5.06
N LEU A 132 4.24 9.30 -5.81
CA LEU A 132 3.11 8.51 -5.33
C LEU A 132 2.71 7.43 -6.33
N VAL A 133 2.68 6.18 -5.88
CA VAL A 133 2.09 5.06 -6.61
C VAL A 133 0.74 4.75 -6.00
N LEU A 134 -0.30 4.87 -6.80
CA LEU A 134 -1.68 4.58 -6.44
C LEU A 134 -2.05 3.20 -7.00
N ASN A 135 -1.99 2.16 -6.17
CA ASN A 135 -2.37 0.82 -6.56
C ASN A 135 -3.88 0.63 -6.37
N ASP A 136 -4.58 0.70 -7.48
CA ASP A 136 -6.00 0.49 -7.68
C ASP A 136 -6.91 1.40 -6.84
N ILE A 137 -6.56 2.66 -6.79
CA ILE A 137 -7.32 3.72 -6.13
C ILE A 137 -7.14 5.05 -6.87
N GLY A 138 -8.15 5.89 -6.81
CA GLY A 138 -8.14 7.24 -7.37
C GLY A 138 -9.02 8.19 -6.56
N PRO A 139 -9.17 9.43 -7.03
CA PRO A 139 -10.00 10.44 -6.37
C PRO A 139 -11.51 10.14 -6.42
N THR A 140 -11.95 9.28 -7.31
CA THR A 140 -13.32 8.75 -7.34
C THR A 140 -13.29 7.26 -7.05
N ILE A 141 -14.15 6.81 -6.14
CA ILE A 141 -14.27 5.41 -5.71
C ILE A 141 -15.62 4.90 -6.18
N GLU A 142 -15.62 3.80 -6.94
CA GLU A 142 -16.85 3.21 -7.45
C GLU A 142 -17.65 2.55 -6.31
N PRO A 143 -18.94 2.90 -6.12
CA PRO A 143 -19.76 2.39 -5.03
C PRO A 143 -19.89 0.87 -5.02
N LEU A 144 -19.89 0.25 -6.20
CA LEU A 144 -20.03 -1.22 -6.34
C LEU A 144 -18.86 -1.95 -5.70
N GLY A 145 -17.63 -1.52 -5.97
CA GLY A 145 -16.44 -2.09 -5.36
C GLY A 145 -16.41 -1.91 -3.84
N LEU A 146 -16.81 -0.72 -3.38
CA LEU A 146 -16.89 -0.43 -1.94
C LEU A 146 -17.96 -1.29 -1.25
N ALA A 147 -19.14 -1.48 -1.86
CA ALA A 147 -20.19 -2.34 -1.35
C ALA A 147 -19.71 -3.80 -1.25
N ARG A 148 -18.99 -4.30 -2.26
CA ARG A 148 -18.39 -5.64 -2.23
C ARG A 148 -17.39 -5.77 -1.06
N ILE A 149 -16.51 -4.79 -0.84
CA ILE A 149 -15.54 -4.81 0.27
C ILE A 149 -16.29 -4.90 1.63
N LYS A 150 -17.37 -4.15 1.82
CA LYS A 150 -18.21 -4.21 3.03
C LYS A 150 -18.74 -5.62 3.32
N THR A 151 -18.94 -6.46 2.29
CA THR A 151 -19.50 -7.80 2.52
C THR A 151 -18.58 -8.73 3.30
N TYR A 152 -17.25 -8.54 3.20
CA TYR A 152 -16.27 -9.45 3.80
C TYR A 152 -15.41 -8.83 4.92
N VAL A 153 -15.21 -7.52 4.97
CA VAL A 153 -14.41 -6.89 6.02
C VAL A 153 -15.08 -7.09 7.38
N GLY A 154 -14.34 -7.67 8.33
CA GLY A 154 -14.81 -8.05 9.66
C GLY A 154 -15.76 -9.25 9.69
N ARG A 155 -16.00 -9.89 8.54
CA ARG A 155 -16.95 -11.02 8.40
C ARG A 155 -16.32 -12.23 7.71
N MET A 156 -15.03 -12.19 7.43
CA MET A 156 -14.33 -13.31 6.80
C MET A 156 -14.39 -14.54 7.72
N PRO A 157 -14.84 -15.71 7.23
CA PRO A 157 -14.86 -16.93 8.03
C PRO A 157 -13.46 -17.28 8.53
N ALA A 158 -13.35 -17.82 9.74
CA ALA A 158 -12.11 -18.40 10.19
C ALA A 158 -11.85 -19.69 9.40
N PRO A 159 -10.69 -19.82 8.70
CA PRO A 159 -10.39 -21.03 7.95
C PRO A 159 -9.94 -22.16 8.88
N ASP A 160 -10.30 -23.39 8.52
CA ASP A 160 -9.88 -24.59 9.25
C ASP A 160 -8.39 -24.92 9.04
N ASP A 161 -7.92 -24.74 7.82
CA ASP A 161 -6.54 -24.97 7.41
C ASP A 161 -6.14 -24.05 6.24
N TRP A 162 -4.90 -24.18 5.73
CA TRP A 162 -4.39 -23.36 4.63
C TRP A 162 -5.09 -23.63 3.29
N ALA A 163 -5.57 -24.85 3.07
CA ALA A 163 -6.32 -25.18 1.86
C ALA A 163 -7.72 -24.54 1.91
N ASP A 164 -8.34 -24.54 3.09
CA ASP A 164 -9.61 -23.85 3.31
C ASP A 164 -9.47 -22.33 3.18
N ALA A 165 -8.39 -21.75 3.71
CA ALA A 165 -8.08 -20.33 3.57
C ALA A 165 -7.99 -19.93 2.08
N GLU A 166 -7.31 -20.73 1.24
CA GLU A 166 -7.23 -20.51 -0.20
C GLU A 166 -8.62 -20.64 -0.86
N ARG A 167 -9.41 -21.64 -0.50
CA ARG A 167 -10.78 -21.81 -1.03
C ARG A 167 -11.68 -20.61 -0.70
N ILE A 168 -11.57 -20.06 0.51
CA ILE A 168 -12.29 -18.86 0.92
C ILE A 168 -11.90 -17.69 0.02
N LEU A 169 -10.59 -17.43 -0.19
CA LEU A 169 -10.13 -16.33 -1.03
C LEU A 169 -10.52 -16.50 -2.50
N ARG A 170 -10.40 -17.69 -3.05
CA ARG A 170 -10.84 -17.98 -4.43
C ARG A 170 -12.35 -17.74 -4.60
N ARG A 171 -13.15 -18.08 -3.60
CA ARG A 171 -14.61 -17.80 -3.62
C ARG A 171 -14.91 -16.31 -3.57
N LEU A 172 -14.17 -15.55 -2.77
CA LEU A 172 -14.40 -14.11 -2.60
C LEU A 172 -13.87 -13.27 -3.76
N HIS A 173 -12.76 -13.68 -4.35
CA HIS A 173 -12.01 -12.83 -5.29
C HIS A 173 -11.82 -13.46 -6.67
N GLY A 174 -12.13 -14.75 -6.88
CA GLY A 174 -11.83 -15.47 -8.11
C GLY A 174 -12.46 -14.87 -9.37
N ALA A 175 -13.64 -14.26 -9.25
CA ALA A 175 -14.28 -13.58 -10.36
C ALA A 175 -13.48 -12.36 -10.88
N GLN A 176 -12.70 -11.72 -10.01
CA GLN A 176 -11.88 -10.57 -10.36
C GLN A 176 -10.42 -10.94 -10.68
N PHE A 177 -9.91 -12.01 -10.07
CA PHE A 177 -8.52 -12.45 -10.22
C PHE A 177 -8.44 -13.68 -11.14
N THR A 178 -8.79 -13.49 -12.42
CA THR A 178 -8.84 -14.56 -13.42
C THR A 178 -7.48 -14.95 -13.98
N GLY A 179 -6.46 -14.12 -13.78
CA GLY A 179 -5.11 -14.32 -14.29
C GLY A 179 -4.11 -14.90 -13.27
N LEU A 180 -4.53 -15.22 -12.04
CA LEU A 180 -3.62 -15.78 -11.03
C LEU A 180 -3.41 -17.28 -11.21
N SER A 181 -2.14 -17.71 -11.17
CA SER A 181 -1.76 -19.12 -11.07
C SER A 181 -2.07 -19.69 -9.68
N ASP A 182 -2.01 -21.02 -9.54
CA ASP A 182 -2.16 -21.64 -8.22
C ASP A 182 -1.09 -21.19 -7.23
N THR A 183 0.15 -20.98 -7.69
CA THR A 183 1.23 -20.44 -6.85
C THR A 183 0.92 -19.01 -6.38
N ASP A 184 0.31 -18.18 -7.24
CA ASP A 184 -0.11 -16.81 -6.86
C ASP A 184 -1.22 -16.85 -5.81
N TRP A 185 -2.20 -17.75 -5.96
CA TRP A 185 -3.25 -17.93 -4.96
C TRP A 185 -2.69 -18.40 -3.61
N GLN A 186 -1.73 -19.32 -3.61
CA GLN A 186 -1.04 -19.72 -2.39
C GLN A 186 -0.30 -18.55 -1.74
N THR A 187 0.40 -17.76 -2.54
CA THR A 187 1.10 -16.55 -2.08
C THR A 187 0.10 -15.54 -1.51
N TYR A 188 -0.98 -15.23 -2.25
CA TYR A 188 -2.02 -14.31 -1.80
C TYR A 188 -2.64 -14.79 -0.48
N THR A 189 -2.88 -16.09 -0.33
CA THR A 189 -3.39 -16.69 0.92
C THR A 189 -2.43 -16.45 2.08
N ARG A 190 -1.13 -16.71 1.86
CA ARG A 190 -0.09 -16.51 2.88
C ARG A 190 0.08 -15.03 3.26
N LEU A 191 -0.15 -14.11 2.34
CA LEU A 191 -0.13 -12.68 2.62
C LEU A 191 -1.38 -12.21 3.36
N THR A 192 -2.54 -12.85 3.14
CA THR A 192 -3.82 -12.46 3.74
C THR A 192 -3.98 -12.94 5.18
N PHE A 193 -3.61 -14.18 5.45
CA PHE A 193 -3.75 -14.78 6.78
C PHE A 193 -2.40 -14.84 7.49
N ARG A 194 -2.36 -14.55 8.79
CA ARG A 194 -1.17 -14.83 9.60
C ARG A 194 -1.07 -16.31 9.92
N ASN A 195 0.15 -16.76 10.10
CA ASN A 195 0.40 -18.11 10.61
C ASN A 195 0.33 -18.08 12.15
N ASP A 196 -0.68 -18.74 12.71
CA ASP A 196 -0.85 -18.93 14.14
C ASP A 196 -0.62 -20.40 14.50
N ASN A 197 0.59 -20.72 14.93
CA ASN A 197 1.00 -22.09 15.29
C ASN A 197 0.65 -23.16 14.21
N GLY A 198 0.94 -22.82 12.95
CA GLY A 198 0.68 -23.70 11.80
C GLY A 198 -0.68 -23.52 11.14
N ARG A 199 -1.61 -22.79 11.76
CA ARG A 199 -2.96 -22.54 11.25
C ARG A 199 -3.10 -21.11 10.70
N PRO A 200 -3.92 -20.90 9.66
CA PRO A 200 -4.24 -19.56 9.18
C PRO A 200 -5.19 -18.87 10.15
N ALA A 201 -4.91 -17.60 10.45
CA ALA A 201 -5.78 -16.76 11.28
C ALA A 201 -5.91 -15.36 10.67
N GLY A 202 -6.99 -14.65 10.99
CA GLY A 202 -7.20 -13.26 10.58
C GLY A 202 -6.06 -12.36 11.05
N ASP A 203 -5.64 -11.42 10.21
CA ASP A 203 -4.50 -10.55 10.44
C ASP A 203 -4.92 -9.07 10.68
N TYR A 204 -6.16 -8.86 11.09
CA TYR A 204 -6.71 -7.54 11.41
C TYR A 204 -7.84 -7.60 12.43
N ASP A 205 -8.10 -6.47 13.11
CA ASP A 205 -9.21 -6.32 14.06
C ASP A 205 -10.56 -6.34 13.32
N PRO A 206 -11.48 -7.28 13.66
CA PRO A 206 -12.83 -7.31 13.07
C PRO A 206 -13.61 -6.00 13.24
N ALA A 207 -13.30 -5.18 14.24
CA ALA A 207 -13.90 -3.86 14.46
C ALA A 207 -13.68 -2.89 13.29
N LEU A 208 -12.75 -3.19 12.36
CA LEU A 208 -12.61 -2.50 11.07
C LEU A 208 -13.89 -2.48 10.22
N ALA A 209 -14.80 -3.43 10.41
CA ALA A 209 -16.12 -3.40 9.78
C ALA A 209 -16.89 -2.11 10.07
N ARG A 210 -16.65 -1.48 11.23
CA ARG A 210 -17.29 -0.22 11.62
C ARG A 210 -16.86 1.00 10.78
N THR A 211 -15.79 0.87 9.99
CA THR A 211 -15.39 1.91 9.02
C THR A 211 -16.49 2.16 7.98
N PHE A 212 -17.41 1.21 7.80
CA PHE A 212 -18.55 1.32 6.91
C PHE A 212 -19.85 1.76 7.60
N ASP A 213 -19.82 2.02 8.91
CA ASP A 213 -20.97 2.53 9.64
C ASP A 213 -21.31 3.93 9.10
N GLY A 214 -22.57 4.15 8.74
CA GLY A 214 -23.02 5.41 8.15
C GLY A 214 -22.68 5.63 6.67
N VAL A 215 -21.99 4.70 6.01
CA VAL A 215 -21.80 4.75 4.55
C VAL A 215 -23.07 4.34 3.85
N GLU A 216 -23.71 5.29 3.16
CA GLU A 216 -24.92 5.09 2.34
C GLU A 216 -24.48 4.82 0.90
N PHE A 217 -24.63 3.56 0.42
CA PHE A 217 -24.13 3.13 -0.91
C PHE A 217 -25.04 3.56 -2.07
N ASP A 218 -26.21 4.11 -1.77
CA ASP A 218 -27.15 4.75 -2.68
C ASP A 218 -26.82 6.23 -2.94
N LYS A 219 -25.88 6.79 -2.21
CA LYS A 219 -25.37 8.15 -2.38
C LYS A 219 -23.95 8.15 -2.97
N PRO A 220 -23.59 9.20 -3.73
CA PRO A 220 -22.21 9.34 -4.20
C PRO A 220 -21.22 9.32 -3.04
N VAL A 221 -20.16 8.53 -3.17
CA VAL A 221 -19.02 8.56 -2.24
C VAL A 221 -18.32 9.91 -2.36
N PRO A 222 -17.94 10.58 -1.26
CA PRO A 222 -17.14 11.80 -1.33
C PRO A 222 -15.89 11.61 -2.18
N THR A 223 -15.62 12.54 -3.08
CA THR A 223 -14.47 12.48 -3.96
C THR A 223 -13.22 13.09 -3.31
N LEU A 224 -12.05 12.72 -3.82
CA LEU A 224 -10.74 13.19 -3.34
C LEU A 224 -10.02 14.04 -4.41
N TRP A 225 -10.77 14.70 -5.30
CA TRP A 225 -10.18 15.50 -6.38
C TRP A 225 -9.35 16.67 -5.86
N ASP A 226 -9.76 17.32 -4.76
CA ASP A 226 -8.99 18.40 -4.14
C ASP A 226 -7.66 17.89 -3.59
N GLN A 227 -7.65 16.69 -2.97
CA GLN A 227 -6.44 16.04 -2.50
C GLN A 227 -5.55 15.61 -3.68
N PHE A 228 -6.13 15.08 -4.75
CA PHE A 228 -5.39 14.71 -5.95
C PHE A 228 -4.77 15.93 -6.64
N ALA A 229 -5.44 17.07 -6.68
CA ALA A 229 -4.93 18.30 -7.27
C ALA A 229 -3.65 18.81 -6.58
N THR A 230 -3.45 18.49 -5.28
CA THR A 230 -2.21 18.85 -4.57
C THR A 230 -0.97 18.14 -5.11
N LEU A 231 -1.16 17.03 -5.86
CA LEU A 231 -0.10 16.26 -6.49
C LEU A 231 0.41 16.83 -7.82
N ALA A 232 -0.10 17.97 -8.29
CA ALA A 232 0.18 18.51 -9.63
C ALA A 232 1.67 18.59 -10.02
N LYS A 233 2.58 18.64 -9.04
CA LYS A 233 4.05 18.66 -9.24
C LYS A 233 4.75 17.39 -8.73
N THR A 234 4.00 16.44 -8.18
CA THR A 234 4.52 15.18 -7.65
C THR A 234 4.37 14.11 -8.72
N PRO A 235 5.42 13.38 -9.10
CA PRO A 235 5.27 12.23 -9.99
C PRO A 235 4.24 11.24 -9.46
N VAL A 236 3.30 10.81 -10.31
CA VAL A 236 2.23 9.88 -9.95
C VAL A 236 2.17 8.72 -10.94
N LEU A 237 2.17 7.50 -10.41
CA LEU A 237 1.88 6.27 -11.15
C LEU A 237 0.57 5.67 -10.64
N VAL A 238 -0.37 5.40 -11.54
CA VAL A 238 -1.59 4.67 -11.23
C VAL A 238 -1.48 3.26 -11.78
N ILE A 239 -1.62 2.27 -10.90
CA ILE A 239 -1.72 0.86 -11.27
C ILE A 239 -3.19 0.47 -11.13
N ARG A 240 -3.81 -0.01 -12.20
CA ARG A 240 -5.20 -0.43 -12.22
C ARG A 240 -5.32 -1.92 -12.54
N GLY A 241 -6.11 -2.67 -11.78
CA GLY A 241 -6.53 -4.02 -12.17
C GLY A 241 -7.48 -3.96 -13.35
N GLU A 242 -7.26 -4.80 -14.37
CA GLU A 242 -8.14 -4.85 -15.55
C GLU A 242 -9.61 -5.09 -15.16
N ASN A 243 -9.84 -5.93 -14.14
CA ASN A 243 -11.15 -6.32 -13.62
C ASN A 243 -11.55 -5.50 -12.38
N SER A 244 -10.88 -4.37 -12.10
CA SER A 244 -11.22 -3.54 -10.93
C SER A 244 -12.66 -3.02 -11.03
N ASP A 245 -13.40 -3.20 -9.95
CA ASP A 245 -14.74 -2.64 -9.70
C ASP A 245 -14.70 -1.43 -8.76
N LEU A 246 -13.50 -1.01 -8.32
CA LEU A 246 -13.31 0.11 -7.41
C LEU A 246 -12.73 1.35 -8.10
N LEU A 247 -11.84 1.17 -9.07
CA LEU A 247 -11.24 2.21 -9.88
C LEU A 247 -11.65 2.02 -11.33
N SER A 248 -12.50 2.91 -11.88
CA SER A 248 -12.96 2.85 -13.27
C SER A 248 -11.89 3.34 -14.24
N ARG A 249 -12.01 2.94 -15.51
CA ARG A 249 -11.17 3.45 -16.60
C ARG A 249 -11.40 4.94 -16.83
N GLU A 250 -12.64 5.38 -16.67
CA GLU A 250 -13.08 6.76 -16.77
C GLU A 250 -12.40 7.64 -15.71
N THR A 251 -12.32 7.16 -14.46
CA THR A 251 -11.59 7.84 -13.40
C THR A 251 -10.11 7.96 -13.72
N VAL A 252 -9.46 6.89 -14.22
CA VAL A 252 -8.04 6.94 -14.63
C VAL A 252 -7.82 7.93 -15.77
N ALA A 253 -8.72 7.98 -16.75
CA ALA A 253 -8.65 8.95 -17.85
C ALA A 253 -8.80 10.39 -17.35
N ALA A 254 -9.72 10.63 -16.41
CA ALA A 254 -9.89 11.95 -15.79
C ALA A 254 -8.65 12.35 -14.95
N MET A 255 -8.02 11.39 -14.24
CA MET A 255 -6.76 11.63 -13.53
C MET A 255 -5.63 12.03 -14.48
N ALA A 256 -5.50 11.33 -15.62
CA ALA A 256 -4.49 11.65 -16.63
C ALA A 256 -4.73 13.03 -17.27
N ALA A 257 -5.98 13.42 -17.47
CA ALA A 257 -6.33 14.75 -17.97
C ALA A 257 -6.01 15.86 -16.96
N ALA A 258 -6.21 15.59 -15.66
CA ALA A 258 -5.93 16.54 -14.58
C ALA A 258 -4.44 16.61 -14.19
N HIS A 259 -3.65 15.58 -14.49
CA HIS A 259 -2.24 15.46 -14.15
C HIS A 259 -1.40 15.01 -15.36
N PRO A 260 -0.89 15.93 -16.19
CA PRO A 260 -0.24 15.59 -17.48
C PRO A 260 0.99 14.67 -17.39
N GLY A 261 1.66 14.62 -16.22
CA GLY A 261 2.79 13.73 -15.96
C GLY A 261 2.41 12.39 -15.31
N LEU A 262 1.12 12.06 -15.27
CA LEU A 262 0.66 10.81 -14.68
C LEU A 262 0.99 9.62 -15.58
N GLU A 263 1.63 8.60 -14.99
CA GLU A 263 1.87 7.31 -15.65
C GLU A 263 0.78 6.31 -15.25
N THR A 264 0.47 5.37 -16.15
CA THR A 264 -0.57 4.35 -15.90
C THR A 264 -0.09 2.96 -16.29
N ILE A 265 -0.46 1.96 -15.46
CA ILE A 265 -0.27 0.53 -15.75
C ILE A 265 -1.61 -0.17 -15.55
N THR A 266 -2.03 -0.97 -16.52
CA THR A 266 -3.17 -1.89 -16.35
C THR A 266 -2.64 -3.31 -16.18
N VAL A 267 -3.03 -3.98 -15.09
CA VAL A 267 -2.60 -5.36 -14.79
C VAL A 267 -3.68 -6.33 -15.29
N PRO A 268 -3.36 -7.15 -16.31
CA PRO A 268 -4.33 -8.08 -16.90
C PRO A 268 -4.82 -9.13 -15.89
N GLY A 269 -6.10 -9.48 -15.99
CA GLY A 269 -6.71 -10.57 -15.23
C GLY A 269 -6.71 -10.36 -13.70
N GLN A 270 -6.45 -9.16 -13.21
CA GLN A 270 -6.50 -8.83 -11.78
C GLN A 270 -7.55 -7.75 -11.51
N GLY A 271 -8.16 -7.83 -10.33
CA GLY A 271 -9.14 -6.87 -9.83
C GLY A 271 -8.58 -5.98 -8.72
N HIS A 272 -9.44 -5.58 -7.78
CA HIS A 272 -9.06 -4.72 -6.66
C HIS A 272 -8.47 -5.54 -5.50
N ALA A 273 -7.20 -5.31 -5.21
CA ALA A 273 -6.19 -4.54 -5.91
C ALA A 273 -5.11 -5.49 -6.47
N PRO A 274 -4.43 -5.11 -7.59
CA PRO A 274 -3.33 -5.89 -8.14
C PRO A 274 -2.29 -6.28 -7.10
N LEU A 275 -1.85 -7.53 -7.18
CA LEU A 275 -0.82 -8.05 -6.28
C LEU A 275 0.56 -7.56 -6.72
N LEU A 276 1.30 -6.93 -5.82
CA LEU A 276 2.65 -6.42 -6.08
C LEU A 276 3.71 -7.51 -5.87
N ILE A 277 3.47 -8.70 -6.43
CA ILE A 277 4.30 -9.89 -6.26
C ILE A 277 5.05 -10.30 -7.53
N HIS A 278 4.65 -9.78 -8.69
CA HIS A 278 5.22 -10.18 -9.98
C HIS A 278 6.38 -9.29 -10.39
N SER A 279 7.49 -9.92 -10.78
CA SER A 279 8.73 -9.23 -11.17
C SER A 279 8.54 -8.14 -12.23
N PRO A 280 7.76 -8.31 -13.32
CA PRO A 280 7.57 -7.24 -14.29
C PRO A 280 6.92 -5.99 -13.70
N LEU A 281 5.91 -6.13 -12.85
CA LEU A 281 5.26 -4.99 -12.19
C LEU A 281 6.19 -4.33 -11.18
N ILE A 282 6.93 -5.12 -10.40
CA ILE A 282 7.93 -4.62 -9.45
C ILE A 282 9.02 -3.81 -10.19
N GLN A 283 9.49 -4.27 -11.34
CA GLN A 283 10.47 -3.55 -12.17
C GLN A 283 9.93 -2.22 -12.71
N GLN A 284 8.66 -2.18 -13.13
CA GLN A 284 8.01 -0.94 -13.58
C GLN A 284 7.90 0.07 -12.42
N ILE A 285 7.51 -0.39 -11.22
CA ILE A 285 7.49 0.45 -10.02
C ILE A 285 8.90 0.96 -9.68
N ALA A 286 9.91 0.10 -9.73
CA ALA A 286 11.30 0.48 -9.48
C ALA A 286 11.80 1.54 -10.46
N ALA A 287 11.48 1.37 -11.75
CA ALA A 287 11.83 2.34 -12.81
C ALA A 287 11.13 3.69 -12.58
N PHE A 288 9.84 3.68 -12.25
CA PHE A 288 9.10 4.91 -11.92
C PHE A 288 9.71 5.64 -10.72
N VAL A 289 10.03 4.94 -9.63
CA VAL A 289 10.65 5.56 -8.44
C VAL A 289 12.05 6.11 -8.78
N ALA A 290 12.79 5.41 -9.64
CA ALA A 290 14.10 5.87 -10.11
C ALA A 290 14.02 7.14 -10.97
N ALA A 291 13.03 7.22 -11.87
CA ALA A 291 12.78 8.40 -12.68
C ALA A 291 12.33 9.62 -11.84
N ALA A 292 11.46 9.37 -10.85
CA ALA A 292 10.98 10.41 -9.95
C ALA A 292 12.04 10.98 -9.01
N GLU A 293 13.12 10.24 -8.75
CA GLU A 293 14.26 10.70 -7.95
C GLU A 293 15.15 11.68 -8.74
N GLY A 294 15.19 11.54 -10.06
CA GLY A 294 16.09 12.27 -10.94
C GLY A 294 17.55 11.80 -10.84
N ASP A 295 18.43 12.49 -11.55
CA ASP A 295 19.86 12.28 -11.40
C ASP A 295 20.31 12.83 -10.04
N ARG A 296 21.08 12.02 -9.33
CA ARG A 296 21.63 12.43 -8.04
C ARG A 296 22.60 13.59 -8.27
N PRO A 297 22.47 14.71 -7.54
CA PRO A 297 23.53 15.70 -7.55
C PRO A 297 24.84 15.02 -7.11
N ASP A 298 25.89 15.20 -7.89
CA ASP A 298 27.24 14.71 -7.56
C ASP A 298 27.58 15.18 -6.12
N PRO A 299 27.84 14.27 -5.18
CA PRO A 299 28.19 14.68 -3.82
C PRO A 299 29.44 15.58 -3.79
N ASP A 300 30.36 15.45 -4.76
CA ASP A 300 31.54 16.32 -4.88
C ASP A 300 31.21 17.71 -5.47
N ALA A 301 30.01 17.87 -6.11
CA ALA A 301 29.55 19.18 -6.58
C ALA A 301 28.96 20.06 -5.44
N ILE A 302 28.56 19.47 -4.33
CA ILE A 302 27.99 20.19 -3.15
C ILE A 302 29.13 20.68 -2.23
N PHE A 303 30.26 19.96 -2.21
CA PHE A 303 31.45 20.33 -1.43
C PHE A 303 32.67 20.19 -2.33
N PRO A 304 33.00 21.22 -3.18
CA PRO A 304 34.24 21.20 -3.94
C PRO A 304 35.39 21.06 -2.95
N ARG A 305 36.22 20.04 -3.15
CA ARG A 305 37.45 19.88 -2.38
C ARG A 305 38.40 21.04 -2.77
N GLU A 306 38.71 21.92 -1.80
CA GLU A 306 39.76 22.93 -1.94
C GLU A 306 41.14 22.28 -2.13
#